data_c565f99d32ba2a745cbdef8680803297
#
_entry.id   c565f99d32ba2a745cbdef8680803297
#
_cell.length_a   1.000
_cell.length_b   1.000
_cell.length_c   1.000
_cell.angle_alpha   90.00
_cell.angle_beta   90.00
_cell.angle_gamma   90.00
#
_symmetry.space_group_name_H-M   'P 1'
#
loop_
_entity.id
_entity.type
_entity.pdbx_description
1 polymer ?
#
loop_
_entity_poly.entity_id
_entity_poly.type
_entity_poly.pdbx_seq_one_letter_code
_entity_poly.pdbx_strand_id
1 'polypeptide(L)'
;MLLLALALLVISFASGTMFGPLRSIQTDPNAFFGFIFAIVLGITVHEFMHAYTAHRLGDDTARLLGRMSLNPVVHFDIFGTLLLVLAGFGYGKPVPVNEGRLRGAYASSLVSLAGPLANFVIAAVCAIPLRLGSANILGPNYVEILEYVVLFNCVLGIFNLIPIPPLDGSNVIFGLLPPKQQYELRPDLQYGYILLLLLLWFGSRILQTIVFGPAQSIARFLIGG
;
A
#
# COMPACT_ATOMS: atom_id res chain seq x y z
N MET A 1 -10.42 -4.16 12.87
CA MET A 1 -10.67 -4.12 11.40
C MET A 1 -12.09 -3.67 11.07
N LEU A 2 -13.15 -4.29 11.64
CA LEU A 2 -14.56 -3.89 11.34
C LEU A 2 -14.84 -2.42 11.66
N LEU A 3 -14.39 -1.91 12.82
CA LEU A 3 -14.56 -0.49 13.19
C LEU A 3 -13.85 0.45 12.22
N LEU A 4 -12.65 0.07 11.73
CA LEU A 4 -11.93 0.82 10.71
C LEU A 4 -12.73 0.85 9.40
N ALA A 5 -13.27 -0.29 8.99
CA ALA A 5 -14.09 -0.41 7.80
C ALA A 5 -15.35 0.48 7.87
N LEU A 6 -16.06 0.43 9.00
CA LEU A 6 -17.25 1.27 9.22
C LEU A 6 -16.90 2.76 9.23
N ALA A 7 -15.79 3.14 9.87
CA ALA A 7 -15.35 4.51 9.89
C ALA A 7 -14.99 5.01 8.48
N LEU A 8 -14.28 4.21 7.66
CA LEU A 8 -13.96 4.54 6.28
C LEU A 8 -15.20 4.67 5.40
N LEU A 9 -16.22 3.82 5.61
CA LEU A 9 -17.52 3.94 4.94
C LEU A 9 -18.22 5.26 5.27
N VAL A 10 -18.27 5.61 6.56
CA VAL A 10 -18.87 6.87 7.01
C VAL A 10 -18.12 8.07 6.43
N ILE A 11 -16.78 8.03 6.43
CA ILE A 11 -15.93 9.07 5.84
C ILE A 11 -16.23 9.23 4.34
N SER A 12 -16.24 8.14 3.61
CA SER A 12 -16.49 8.14 2.17
C SER A 12 -17.89 8.65 1.83
N PHE A 13 -18.90 8.28 2.62
CA PHE A 13 -20.26 8.81 2.48
C PHE A 13 -20.32 10.31 2.76
N ALA A 14 -19.74 10.76 3.87
CA ALA A 14 -19.74 12.16 4.29
C ALA A 14 -18.96 13.08 3.34
N SER A 15 -17.87 12.58 2.72
CA SER A 15 -17.05 13.32 1.75
C SER A 15 -17.60 13.30 0.32
N GLY A 16 -18.67 12.55 0.07
CA GLY A 16 -19.23 12.38 -1.28
C GLY A 16 -18.37 11.54 -2.23
N THR A 17 -17.32 10.89 -1.71
CA THR A 17 -16.43 10.03 -2.51
C THR A 17 -16.97 8.61 -2.67
N MET A 18 -18.05 8.27 -1.95
CA MET A 18 -18.69 6.97 -2.04
C MET A 18 -19.12 6.67 -3.49
N PHE A 19 -18.82 5.45 -3.91
CA PHE A 19 -18.98 4.99 -5.30
C PHE A 19 -18.08 5.69 -6.34
N GLY A 20 -17.07 6.48 -5.91
CA GLY A 20 -16.14 7.15 -6.83
C GLY A 20 -15.49 6.18 -7.83
N PRO A 21 -14.84 5.09 -7.38
CA PRO A 21 -14.26 4.10 -8.29
C PRO A 21 -15.29 3.41 -9.18
N LEU A 22 -16.51 3.10 -8.67
CA LEU A 22 -17.57 2.50 -9.48
C LEU A 22 -18.15 3.48 -10.50
N ARG A 23 -18.22 4.76 -10.17
CA ARG A 23 -18.68 5.77 -11.14
C ARG A 23 -17.73 5.90 -12.32
N SER A 24 -16.43 5.73 -12.09
CA SER A 24 -15.43 5.79 -13.16
C SER A 24 -15.59 4.68 -14.20
N ILE A 25 -16.25 3.57 -13.91
CA ILE A 25 -16.58 2.56 -14.93
C ILE A 25 -17.35 3.16 -16.10
N GLN A 26 -18.23 4.13 -15.84
CA GLN A 26 -19.07 4.75 -16.88
C GLN A 26 -18.41 5.97 -17.53
N THR A 27 -17.61 6.70 -16.76
CA THR A 27 -17.02 7.98 -17.23
C THR A 27 -15.60 7.79 -17.76
N ASP A 28 -14.84 6.88 -17.20
CA ASP A 28 -13.44 6.57 -17.52
C ASP A 28 -13.14 5.11 -17.14
N PRO A 29 -13.48 4.15 -18.00
CA PRO A 29 -13.22 2.73 -17.75
C PRO A 29 -11.74 2.41 -17.54
N ASN A 30 -10.83 3.10 -18.24
CA ASN A 30 -9.40 2.86 -18.13
C ASN A 30 -8.88 3.25 -16.75
N ALA A 31 -9.37 4.38 -16.20
CA ALA A 31 -9.06 4.78 -14.82
C ALA A 31 -9.50 3.73 -13.81
N PHE A 32 -10.71 3.17 -13.97
CA PHE A 32 -11.20 2.13 -13.09
C PHE A 32 -10.34 0.86 -13.17
N PHE A 33 -10.13 0.32 -14.37
CA PHE A 33 -9.34 -0.90 -14.55
C PHE A 33 -7.88 -0.68 -14.18
N GLY A 34 -7.30 0.47 -14.52
CA GLY A 34 -5.95 0.86 -14.13
C GLY A 34 -5.79 0.93 -12.62
N PHE A 35 -6.73 1.55 -11.92
CA PHE A 35 -6.76 1.60 -10.45
C PHE A 35 -6.85 0.21 -9.83
N ILE A 36 -7.82 -0.62 -10.25
CA ILE A 36 -7.99 -1.98 -9.71
C ILE A 36 -6.75 -2.83 -9.97
N PHE A 37 -6.22 -2.79 -11.19
CA PHE A 37 -5.02 -3.55 -11.55
C PHE A 37 -3.80 -3.10 -10.74
N ALA A 38 -3.62 -1.78 -10.59
CA ALA A 38 -2.53 -1.21 -9.79
C ALA A 38 -2.57 -1.68 -8.34
N ILE A 39 -3.76 -1.65 -7.73
CA ILE A 39 -3.95 -2.05 -6.32
C ILE A 39 -3.77 -3.56 -6.15
N VAL A 40 -4.37 -4.37 -7.04
CA VAL A 40 -4.24 -5.84 -6.96
C VAL A 40 -2.78 -6.25 -7.10
N LEU A 41 -2.08 -5.74 -8.10
CA LEU A 41 -0.66 -6.00 -8.31
C LEU A 41 0.17 -5.47 -7.14
N GLY A 42 -0.06 -4.21 -6.76
CA GLY A 42 0.69 -3.50 -5.72
C GLY A 42 0.58 -4.20 -4.37
N ILE A 43 -0.63 -4.48 -3.88
CA ILE A 43 -0.83 -5.16 -2.59
C ILE A 43 -0.27 -6.59 -2.64
N THR A 44 -0.49 -7.33 -3.72
CA THR A 44 -0.02 -8.72 -3.83
C THR A 44 1.49 -8.82 -3.71
N VAL A 45 2.23 -8.00 -4.46
CA VAL A 45 3.69 -8.03 -4.43
C VAL A 45 4.23 -7.43 -3.13
N HIS A 46 3.59 -6.40 -2.59
CA HIS A 46 3.91 -5.80 -1.31
C HIS A 46 3.87 -6.83 -0.16
N GLU A 47 2.75 -7.52 0.00
CA GLU A 47 2.56 -8.54 1.02
C GLU A 47 3.49 -9.76 0.79
N PHE A 48 3.66 -10.17 -0.47
CA PHE A 48 4.63 -11.21 -0.81
C PHE A 48 6.04 -10.83 -0.37
N MET A 49 6.46 -9.59 -0.54
CA MET A 49 7.81 -9.15 -0.18
C MET A 49 8.01 -9.07 1.33
N HIS A 50 7.00 -8.74 2.12
CA HIS A 50 7.04 -8.91 3.58
C HIS A 50 7.27 -10.37 3.96
N ALA A 51 6.45 -11.28 3.41
CA ALA A 51 6.57 -12.72 3.68
C ALA A 51 7.94 -13.28 3.25
N TYR A 52 8.41 -12.90 2.07
CA TYR A 52 9.69 -13.35 1.52
C TYR A 52 10.87 -12.85 2.36
N THR A 53 10.85 -11.58 2.75
CA THR A 53 11.91 -10.99 3.57
C THR A 53 11.91 -11.59 4.97
N ALA A 54 10.75 -11.81 5.59
CA ALA A 54 10.63 -12.50 6.87
C ALA A 54 11.21 -13.91 6.80
N HIS A 55 10.85 -14.68 5.76
CA HIS A 55 11.42 -16.00 5.51
C HIS A 55 12.96 -15.97 5.38
N ARG A 56 13.50 -15.04 4.58
CA ARG A 56 14.96 -14.89 4.41
C ARG A 56 15.68 -14.52 5.71
N LEU A 57 14.98 -13.86 6.62
CA LEU A 57 15.49 -13.46 7.93
C LEU A 57 15.17 -14.47 9.06
N GLY A 58 14.60 -15.64 8.74
CA GLY A 58 14.44 -16.76 9.66
C GLY A 58 13.02 -17.01 10.16
N ASP A 59 12.04 -16.21 9.77
CA ASP A 59 10.64 -16.44 10.12
C ASP A 59 9.86 -17.10 8.98
N ASP A 60 9.57 -18.40 9.15
CA ASP A 60 8.79 -19.19 8.20
C ASP A 60 7.26 -19.09 8.41
N THR A 61 6.78 -18.27 9.32
CA THR A 61 5.35 -18.21 9.69
C THR A 61 4.46 -17.98 8.50
N ALA A 62 4.73 -16.94 7.72
CA ALA A 62 3.96 -16.61 6.52
C ALA A 62 4.02 -17.71 5.45
N ARG A 63 5.19 -18.29 5.23
CA ARG A 63 5.40 -19.37 4.28
C ARG A 63 4.58 -20.63 4.63
N LEU A 64 4.63 -21.05 5.89
CA LEU A 64 3.90 -22.22 6.39
C LEU A 64 2.38 -22.04 6.34
N LEU A 65 1.90 -20.80 6.43
CA LEU A 65 0.48 -20.45 6.31
C LEU A 65 0.04 -20.20 4.87
N GLY A 66 0.90 -20.45 3.86
CA GLY A 66 0.58 -20.23 2.45
C GLY A 66 0.46 -18.76 2.05
N ARG A 67 1.00 -17.84 2.90
CA ARG A 67 0.91 -16.39 2.67
C ARG A 67 2.09 -15.82 1.87
N MET A 68 3.16 -16.57 1.69
CA MET A 68 4.25 -16.24 0.77
C MET A 68 3.87 -16.68 -0.64
N SER A 69 2.97 -15.93 -1.27
CA SER A 69 2.35 -16.26 -2.55
C SER A 69 2.08 -15.02 -3.38
N LEU A 70 2.18 -15.13 -4.70
CA LEU A 70 1.75 -14.09 -5.64
C LEU A 70 0.29 -14.26 -6.08
N ASN A 71 -0.46 -15.17 -5.46
CA ASN A 71 -1.91 -15.27 -5.66
C ASN A 71 -2.60 -14.14 -4.89
N PRO A 72 -3.28 -13.18 -5.56
CA PRO A 72 -3.91 -12.06 -4.90
C PRO A 72 -4.97 -12.47 -3.88
N VAL A 73 -5.69 -13.56 -4.11
CA VAL A 73 -6.80 -14.02 -3.25
C VAL A 73 -6.37 -14.22 -1.80
N VAL A 74 -5.12 -14.65 -1.55
CA VAL A 74 -4.64 -14.87 -0.18
C VAL A 74 -4.35 -13.57 0.58
N HIS A 75 -4.21 -12.44 -0.12
CA HIS A 75 -3.86 -11.13 0.44
C HIS A 75 -5.05 -10.19 0.60
N PHE A 76 -6.18 -10.50 -0.03
CA PHE A 76 -7.37 -9.65 0.03
C PHE A 76 -8.29 -10.05 1.19
N ASP A 77 -8.80 -9.02 1.87
CA ASP A 77 -9.88 -9.11 2.84
C ASP A 77 -11.20 -8.72 2.17
N ILE A 78 -12.26 -9.45 2.43
CA ILE A 78 -13.57 -9.19 1.77
C ILE A 78 -14.07 -7.77 2.08
N PHE A 79 -14.00 -7.35 3.35
CA PHE A 79 -14.46 -6.02 3.75
C PHE A 79 -13.53 -4.92 3.25
N GLY A 80 -12.21 -5.14 3.33
CA GLY A 80 -11.21 -4.22 2.79
C GLY A 80 -11.33 -4.03 1.28
N THR A 81 -11.60 -5.12 0.56
CA THR A 81 -11.84 -5.08 -0.90
C THR A 81 -13.14 -4.38 -1.25
N LEU A 82 -14.23 -4.65 -0.51
CA LEU A 82 -15.50 -3.97 -0.71
C LEU A 82 -15.35 -2.44 -0.49
N LEU A 83 -14.65 -2.04 0.57
CA LEU A 83 -14.34 -0.64 0.83
C LEU A 83 -13.51 -0.01 -0.28
N LEU A 84 -12.52 -0.73 -0.80
CA LEU A 84 -11.69 -0.24 -1.90
C LEU A 84 -12.55 0.09 -3.13
N VAL A 85 -13.46 -0.79 -3.50
CA VAL A 85 -14.33 -0.61 -4.66
C VAL A 85 -15.38 0.48 -4.43
N LEU A 86 -15.97 0.55 -3.24
CA LEU A 86 -17.04 1.51 -2.92
C LEU A 86 -16.50 2.90 -2.58
N ALA A 87 -15.41 2.98 -1.84
CA ALA A 87 -14.92 4.21 -1.25
C ALA A 87 -13.57 4.69 -1.82
N GLY A 88 -12.88 3.87 -2.63
CA GLY A 88 -11.53 4.15 -3.11
C GLY A 88 -10.45 3.95 -2.05
N PHE A 89 -10.82 3.50 -0.85
CA PHE A 89 -9.91 3.15 0.24
C PHE A 89 -10.19 1.71 0.67
N GLY A 90 -9.14 0.96 0.91
CA GLY A 90 -9.28 -0.41 1.35
C GLY A 90 -8.05 -0.86 2.13
N TYR A 91 -8.09 -2.07 2.61
CA TYR A 91 -6.96 -2.71 3.25
C TYR A 91 -6.87 -4.17 2.84
N GLY A 92 -5.64 -4.66 2.78
CA GLY A 92 -5.36 -6.07 2.57
C GLY A 92 -5.41 -6.86 3.89
N LYS A 93 -5.33 -8.15 3.78
CA LYS A 93 -5.10 -9.05 4.90
C LYS A 93 -3.60 -9.10 5.16
N PRO A 94 -3.09 -8.53 6.28
CA PRO A 94 -1.65 -8.43 6.50
C PRO A 94 -0.99 -9.81 6.64
N VAL A 95 0.24 -9.92 6.16
CA VAL A 95 1.04 -11.13 6.33
C VAL A 95 1.45 -11.28 7.80
N PRO A 96 1.25 -12.46 8.41
CA PRO A 96 1.69 -12.70 9.78
C PRO A 96 3.21 -12.83 9.85
N VAL A 97 3.83 -12.01 10.69
CA VAL A 97 5.27 -12.03 10.98
C VAL A 97 5.50 -12.27 12.45
N ASN A 98 6.35 -13.23 12.78
CA ASN A 98 6.76 -13.51 14.16
C ASN A 98 8.14 -12.88 14.43
N GLU A 99 8.12 -11.69 15.03
CA GLU A 99 9.33 -10.93 15.35
C GLU A 99 10.35 -11.75 16.18
N GLY A 100 9.87 -12.65 17.05
CA GLY A 100 10.73 -13.50 17.88
C GLY A 100 11.55 -14.54 17.12
N ARG A 101 11.22 -14.80 15.84
CA ARG A 101 11.96 -15.71 14.95
C ARG A 101 12.90 -14.97 14.02
N LEU A 102 12.75 -13.67 13.87
CA LEU A 102 13.60 -12.88 12.99
C LEU A 102 15.03 -12.80 13.51
N ARG A 103 15.98 -12.90 12.61
CA ARG A 103 17.42 -12.85 12.90
C ARG A 103 18.01 -11.53 12.43
N GLY A 104 18.66 -10.82 13.35
CA GLY A 104 19.31 -9.54 13.09
C GLY A 104 18.64 -8.38 13.83
N ALA A 105 19.45 -7.41 14.23
CA ALA A 105 19.01 -6.27 15.06
C ALA A 105 17.93 -5.39 14.38
N TYR A 106 17.93 -5.31 13.05
CA TYR A 106 17.02 -4.48 12.26
C TYR A 106 16.08 -5.31 11.38
N ALA A 107 15.92 -6.60 11.71
CA ALA A 107 15.17 -7.52 10.86
C ALA A 107 13.71 -7.12 10.71
N SER A 108 13.04 -6.66 11.78
CA SER A 108 11.66 -6.16 11.73
C SER A 108 11.53 -4.95 10.80
N SER A 109 12.44 -3.98 10.90
CA SER A 109 12.46 -2.81 10.01
C SER A 109 12.68 -3.21 8.54
N LEU A 110 13.57 -4.17 8.27
CA LEU A 110 13.82 -4.65 6.91
C LEU A 110 12.59 -5.37 6.32
N VAL A 111 11.92 -6.18 7.13
CA VAL A 111 10.65 -6.81 6.71
C VAL A 111 9.63 -5.75 6.36
N SER A 112 9.41 -4.76 7.22
CA SER A 112 8.42 -3.72 7.00
C SER A 112 8.77 -2.80 5.82
N LEU A 113 10.05 -2.55 5.57
CA LEU A 113 10.48 -1.74 4.43
C LEU A 113 10.32 -2.46 3.08
N ALA A 114 10.35 -3.80 3.08
CA ALA A 114 10.35 -4.60 1.86
C ALA A 114 9.08 -4.41 1.01
N GLY A 115 7.90 -4.27 1.64
CA GLY A 115 6.64 -4.02 0.94
C GLY A 115 6.64 -2.67 0.19
N PRO A 116 6.84 -1.54 0.88
CA PRO A 116 6.91 -0.23 0.24
C PRO A 116 7.96 -0.15 -0.89
N LEU A 117 9.15 -0.72 -0.68
CA LEU A 117 10.19 -0.77 -1.71
C LEU A 117 9.74 -1.55 -2.94
N ALA A 118 9.01 -2.65 -2.75
CA ALA A 118 8.48 -3.43 -3.87
C ALA A 118 7.49 -2.62 -4.72
N ASN A 119 6.67 -1.77 -4.11
CA ASN A 119 5.79 -0.87 -4.85
C ASN A 119 6.58 0.10 -5.74
N PHE A 120 7.67 0.69 -5.24
CA PHE A 120 8.52 1.55 -6.07
C PHE A 120 9.20 0.77 -7.21
N VAL A 121 9.60 -0.48 -6.97
CA VAL A 121 10.15 -1.35 -8.03
C VAL A 121 9.10 -1.63 -9.09
N ILE A 122 7.85 -1.95 -8.73
CA ILE A 122 6.74 -2.11 -9.68
C ILE A 122 6.55 -0.84 -10.50
N ALA A 123 6.47 0.32 -9.83
CA ALA A 123 6.32 1.60 -10.51
C ALA A 123 7.46 1.83 -11.52
N ALA A 124 8.70 1.61 -11.12
CA ALA A 124 9.86 1.78 -11.99
C ALA A 124 9.84 0.84 -13.21
N VAL A 125 9.52 -0.44 -13.00
CA VAL A 125 9.45 -1.44 -14.08
C VAL A 125 8.32 -1.11 -15.06
N CYS A 126 7.13 -0.76 -14.55
CA CYS A 126 5.98 -0.41 -15.37
C CYS A 126 6.16 0.94 -16.10
N ALA A 127 7.02 1.82 -15.60
CA ALA A 127 7.35 3.08 -16.28
C ALA A 127 8.29 2.89 -17.50
N ILE A 128 9.06 1.80 -17.58
CA ILE A 128 10.00 1.57 -18.69
C ILE A 128 9.32 1.67 -20.06
N PRO A 129 8.23 0.94 -20.35
CA PRO A 129 7.60 1.02 -21.67
C PRO A 129 6.99 2.40 -21.96
N LEU A 130 6.54 3.13 -20.93
CA LEU A 130 6.05 4.51 -21.08
C LEU A 130 7.20 5.44 -21.46
N ARG A 131 8.30 5.41 -20.73
CA ARG A 131 9.47 6.25 -20.95
C ARG A 131 10.12 6.01 -22.31
N LEU A 132 10.15 4.76 -22.80
CA LEU A 132 10.69 4.40 -24.10
C LEU A 132 9.72 4.63 -25.26
N GLY A 133 8.47 5.06 -24.99
CA GLY A 133 7.44 5.24 -25.99
C GLY A 133 6.90 3.94 -26.60
N SER A 134 7.41 2.77 -26.16
CA SER A 134 6.98 1.46 -26.67
C SER A 134 5.54 1.11 -26.29
N ALA A 135 5.02 1.67 -25.18
CA ALA A 135 3.63 1.50 -24.79
C ALA A 135 2.64 2.02 -25.84
N ASN A 136 3.03 3.03 -26.62
CA ASN A 136 2.19 3.61 -27.67
C ASN A 136 1.85 2.61 -28.80
N ILE A 137 2.66 1.57 -28.98
CA ILE A 137 2.41 0.49 -29.96
C ILE A 137 1.14 -0.30 -29.60
N LEU A 138 0.82 -0.41 -28.30
CA LEU A 138 -0.35 -1.14 -27.79
C LEU A 138 -1.61 -0.26 -27.67
N GLY A 139 -1.47 1.02 -27.96
CA GLY A 139 -2.58 1.98 -27.99
C GLY A 139 -2.78 2.78 -26.71
N PRO A 140 -3.63 3.84 -26.79
CA PRO A 140 -3.78 4.82 -25.71
C PRO A 140 -4.32 4.22 -24.40
N ASN A 141 -5.25 3.29 -24.48
CA ASN A 141 -5.82 2.65 -23.27
C ASN A 141 -4.74 1.92 -22.46
N TYR A 142 -3.78 1.27 -23.13
CA TYR A 142 -2.70 0.59 -22.44
C TYR A 142 -1.74 1.58 -21.77
N VAL A 143 -1.44 2.69 -22.44
CA VAL A 143 -0.64 3.79 -21.87
C VAL A 143 -1.27 4.29 -20.58
N GLU A 144 -2.55 4.62 -20.64
CA GLU A 144 -3.30 5.15 -19.51
C GLU A 144 -3.36 4.18 -18.32
N ILE A 145 -3.63 2.90 -18.57
CA ILE A 145 -3.61 1.87 -17.51
C ILE A 145 -2.24 1.78 -16.86
N LEU A 146 -1.15 1.81 -17.63
CA LEU A 146 0.21 1.79 -17.09
C LEU A 146 0.52 3.03 -16.25
N GLU A 147 0.07 4.21 -16.67
CA GLU A 147 0.22 5.44 -15.88
C GLU A 147 -0.45 5.32 -14.51
N TYR A 148 -1.67 4.75 -14.46
CA TYR A 148 -2.33 4.43 -13.18
C TYR A 148 -1.52 3.45 -12.34
N VAL A 149 -0.96 2.40 -12.95
CA VAL A 149 -0.13 1.42 -12.23
C VAL A 149 1.11 2.09 -11.63
N VAL A 150 1.81 2.94 -12.38
CA VAL A 150 2.97 3.68 -11.88
C VAL A 150 2.56 4.62 -10.75
N LEU A 151 1.53 5.43 -10.95
CA LEU A 151 1.09 6.41 -9.96
C LEU A 151 0.65 5.74 -8.65
N PHE A 152 -0.26 4.76 -8.73
CA PHE A 152 -0.80 4.14 -7.52
C PHE A 152 0.21 3.29 -6.77
N ASN A 153 1.21 2.70 -7.44
CA ASN A 153 2.30 2.03 -6.74
C ASN A 153 3.23 3.03 -6.05
N CYS A 154 3.47 4.21 -6.61
CA CYS A 154 4.15 5.29 -5.89
C CYS A 154 3.33 5.76 -4.67
N VAL A 155 2.01 5.92 -4.82
CA VAL A 155 1.11 6.28 -3.71
C VAL A 155 1.15 5.22 -2.60
N LEU A 156 1.01 3.93 -2.94
CA LEU A 156 1.06 2.82 -1.98
C LEU A 156 2.41 2.78 -1.23
N GLY A 157 3.52 2.95 -1.94
CA GLY A 157 4.85 2.95 -1.34
C GLY A 157 5.03 4.09 -0.34
N ILE A 158 4.68 5.33 -0.72
CA ILE A 158 4.81 6.50 0.16
C ILE A 158 3.82 6.43 1.32
N PHE A 159 2.56 6.07 1.06
CA PHE A 159 1.53 5.98 2.09
C PHE A 159 1.93 5.00 3.19
N ASN A 160 2.42 3.81 2.81
CA ASN A 160 2.87 2.81 3.78
C ASN A 160 4.15 3.21 4.52
N LEU A 161 4.93 4.17 4.03
CA LEU A 161 6.10 4.72 4.73
C LEU A 161 5.75 5.80 5.76
N ILE A 162 4.48 6.22 5.87
CA ILE A 162 4.04 7.14 6.93
C ILE A 162 4.25 6.47 8.30
N PRO A 163 4.89 7.14 9.28
CA PRO A 163 5.21 6.54 10.56
C PRO A 163 4.01 6.52 11.54
N ILE A 164 2.87 6.03 11.06
CA ILE A 164 1.63 5.92 11.84
C ILE A 164 1.15 4.47 11.81
N PRO A 165 1.02 3.79 12.96
CA PRO A 165 0.42 2.46 12.99
C PRO A 165 -1.01 2.47 12.41
N PRO A 166 -1.40 1.46 11.65
CA PRO A 166 -0.72 0.19 11.36
C PRO A 166 0.17 0.15 10.11
N LEU A 167 0.58 1.31 9.57
CA LEU A 167 1.39 1.40 8.36
C LEU A 167 2.82 0.92 8.61
N ASP A 168 3.49 0.41 7.57
CA ASP A 168 4.83 -0.17 7.63
C ASP A 168 5.88 0.82 8.15
N GLY A 169 5.77 2.10 7.79
CA GLY A 169 6.67 3.15 8.24
C GLY A 169 6.77 3.25 9.76
N SER A 170 5.69 2.94 10.48
CA SER A 170 5.72 2.86 11.94
C SER A 170 6.59 1.71 12.43
N ASN A 171 6.48 0.53 11.82
CA ASN A 171 7.28 -0.64 12.18
C ASN A 171 8.75 -0.46 11.75
N VAL A 172 9.01 0.24 10.63
CA VAL A 172 10.37 0.59 10.22
C VAL A 172 11.04 1.42 11.31
N ILE A 173 10.41 2.51 11.75
CA ILE A 173 10.98 3.37 12.80
C ILE A 173 11.06 2.63 14.13
N PHE A 174 9.99 1.92 14.52
CA PHE A 174 9.92 1.18 15.76
C PHE A 174 11.07 0.15 15.87
N GLY A 175 11.34 -0.60 14.81
CA GLY A 175 12.42 -1.59 14.77
C GLY A 175 13.85 -1.00 14.79
N LEU A 176 13.99 0.32 14.55
CA LEU A 176 15.27 1.03 14.68
C LEU A 176 15.53 1.55 16.11
N LEU A 177 14.50 1.59 16.97
CA LEU A 177 14.63 2.08 18.34
C LEU A 177 15.39 1.08 19.22
N PRO A 178 16.08 1.56 20.28
CA PRO A 178 16.64 0.70 21.30
C PRO A 178 15.54 -0.15 21.98
N PRO A 179 15.86 -1.39 22.44
CA PRO A 179 14.87 -2.31 23.01
C PRO A 179 14.04 -1.72 24.18
N LYS A 180 14.66 -0.87 24.99
CA LYS A 180 13.97 -0.18 26.09
C LYS A 180 12.86 0.73 25.57
N GLN A 181 13.14 1.54 24.55
CA GLN A 181 12.15 2.44 23.94
C GLN A 181 11.05 1.66 23.20
N GLN A 182 11.41 0.54 22.55
CA GLN A 182 10.41 -0.34 21.95
C GLN A 182 9.43 -0.86 23.01
N TYR A 183 9.92 -1.28 24.17
CA TYR A 183 9.07 -1.76 25.25
C TYR A 183 8.15 -0.67 25.81
N GLU A 184 8.69 0.52 26.04
CA GLU A 184 7.94 1.68 26.57
C GLU A 184 6.85 2.16 25.62
N LEU A 185 7.13 2.22 24.29
CA LEU A 185 6.22 2.75 23.28
C LEU A 185 5.20 1.73 22.75
N ARG A 186 5.42 0.43 22.95
CA ARG A 186 4.55 -0.63 22.43
C ARG A 186 3.07 -0.45 22.80
N PRO A 187 2.68 -0.05 24.05
CA PRO A 187 1.29 0.19 24.39
C PRO A 187 0.64 1.31 23.59
N ASP A 188 1.41 2.32 23.18
CA ASP A 188 0.90 3.51 22.52
C ASP A 188 0.60 3.26 21.03
N LEU A 189 1.19 2.22 20.42
CA LEU A 189 0.96 1.85 19.02
C LEU A 189 -0.52 1.55 18.73
N GLN A 190 -1.31 1.14 19.73
CA GLN A 190 -2.75 0.92 19.59
C GLN A 190 -3.53 2.19 19.19
N TYR A 191 -3.04 3.37 19.56
CA TYR A 191 -3.68 4.65 19.20
C TYR A 191 -3.41 5.07 17.76
N GLY A 192 -2.47 4.42 17.07
CA GLY A 192 -2.14 4.71 15.68
C GLY A 192 -3.33 4.57 14.74
N TYR A 193 -4.23 3.62 14.99
CA TYR A 193 -5.47 3.49 14.21
C TYR A 193 -6.35 4.73 14.29
N ILE A 194 -6.45 5.35 15.47
CA ILE A 194 -7.22 6.59 15.65
C ILE A 194 -6.53 7.73 14.91
N LEU A 195 -5.21 7.83 15.04
CA LEU A 195 -4.43 8.86 14.35
C LEU A 195 -4.53 8.73 12.83
N LEU A 196 -4.48 7.49 12.31
CA LEU A 196 -4.67 7.23 10.88
C LEU A 196 -6.07 7.65 10.42
N LEU A 197 -7.12 7.33 11.18
CA LEU A 197 -8.49 7.75 10.87
C LEU A 197 -8.63 9.27 10.86
N LEU A 198 -8.04 9.97 11.84
CA LEU A 198 -8.03 11.42 11.87
C LEU A 198 -7.29 12.02 10.68
N LEU A 199 -6.16 11.42 10.29
CA LEU A 199 -5.41 11.82 9.09
C LEU A 199 -6.24 11.63 7.82
N LEU A 200 -6.94 10.51 7.68
CA LEU A 200 -7.79 10.25 6.52
C LEU A 200 -9.02 11.18 6.48
N TRP A 201 -9.57 11.54 7.64
CA TRP A 201 -10.77 12.39 7.71
C TRP A 201 -10.46 13.87 7.54
N PHE A 202 -9.50 14.38 8.31
CA PHE A 202 -9.19 15.81 8.38
C PHE A 202 -7.92 16.21 7.64
N GLY A 203 -7.10 15.22 7.27
CA GLY A 203 -5.75 15.43 6.74
C GLY A 203 -5.67 15.50 5.22
N SER A 204 -6.74 15.80 4.49
CA SER A 204 -6.72 15.81 3.02
C SER A 204 -5.58 16.67 2.44
N ARG A 205 -5.34 17.86 2.98
CA ARG A 205 -4.21 18.72 2.58
C ARG A 205 -2.86 18.10 2.94
N ILE A 206 -2.77 17.46 4.11
CA ILE A 206 -1.55 16.79 4.56
C ILE A 206 -1.26 15.62 3.62
N LEU A 207 -2.24 14.77 3.35
CA LEU A 207 -2.10 13.65 2.41
C LEU A 207 -1.73 14.12 1.01
N GLN A 208 -2.34 15.20 0.53
CA GLN A 208 -1.97 15.79 -0.75
C GLN A 208 -0.50 16.21 -0.77
N THR A 209 0.00 16.79 0.32
CA THR A 209 1.39 17.29 0.40
C THR A 209 2.41 16.19 0.62
N ILE A 210 2.12 15.20 1.51
CA ILE A 210 3.13 14.21 1.91
C ILE A 210 3.02 12.88 1.15
N VAL A 211 1.88 12.61 0.48
CA VAL A 211 1.68 11.38 -0.29
C VAL A 211 1.48 11.66 -1.76
N PHE A 212 0.39 12.33 -2.13
CA PHE A 212 0.00 12.48 -3.54
C PHE A 212 0.97 13.38 -4.32
N GLY A 213 1.42 14.49 -3.76
CA GLY A 213 2.39 15.38 -4.41
C GLY A 213 3.72 14.68 -4.73
N PRO A 214 4.40 14.08 -3.72
CA PRO A 214 5.61 13.31 -3.97
C PRO A 214 5.39 12.10 -4.88
N ALA A 215 4.28 11.36 -4.75
CA ALA A 215 3.96 10.24 -5.63
C ALA A 215 3.84 10.67 -7.10
N GLN A 216 3.13 11.76 -7.38
CA GLN A 216 3.03 12.33 -8.72
C GLN A 216 4.39 12.79 -9.26
N SER A 217 5.23 13.39 -8.42
CA SER A 217 6.56 13.83 -8.82
C SER A 217 7.46 12.65 -9.18
N ILE A 218 7.44 11.58 -8.37
CA ILE A 218 8.19 10.35 -8.64
C ILE A 218 7.64 9.68 -9.91
N ALA A 219 6.32 9.55 -10.05
CA ALA A 219 5.70 8.94 -11.22
C ALA A 219 6.08 9.68 -12.51
N ARG A 220 5.97 11.02 -12.53
CA ARG A 220 6.42 11.85 -13.67
C ARG A 220 7.90 11.62 -14.00
N PHE A 221 8.76 11.68 -13.00
CA PHE A 221 10.20 11.43 -13.18
C PHE A 221 10.47 10.05 -13.80
N LEU A 222 9.78 9.01 -13.34
CA LEU A 222 9.93 7.65 -13.86
C LEU A 222 9.47 7.53 -15.33
N ILE A 223 8.36 8.19 -15.68
CA ILE A 223 7.78 8.17 -17.04
C ILE A 223 8.59 9.04 -18.01
N GLY A 224 9.34 10.03 -17.50
CA GLY A 224 10.20 10.89 -18.33
C GLY A 224 9.59 12.27 -18.61
N GLY A 225 8.70 12.73 -17.71
CA GLY A 225 8.08 14.07 -17.72
C GLY A 225 8.72 15.00 -16.72
#